data_545ac4438594464a5d4a19a801bae2b1
#
_entry.id   545ac4438594464a5d4a19a801bae2b1
#
_cell.length_a   1.000
_cell.length_b   1.000
_cell.length_c   1.000
_cell.angle_alpha   90.00
_cell.angle_beta   90.00
_cell.angle_gamma   90.00
#
_symmetry.space_group_name_H-M   'P 1'
#
loop_
_entity.id
_entity.type
_entity.pdbx_description
1 polymer ?
#
loop_
_entity_poly.entity_id
_entity_poly.type
_entity_poly.pdbx_seq_one_letter_code
_entity_poly.pdbx_strand_id
1 'polypeptide(L)'
;VVICFFKKTVRKIILLRTVCIFGQFCKLEFVKEIYNMKKVCLAVLPALTIVLELLPLGAVCIFATSPTERVKETFSYFSLTPFGYANFAPLITATLTVAIFLLSLFSLKKKGVLKALFVLSIITVVISLLPLMYGLNYYTLVGAFITVTLVIESILAKM
;
A
#
# COMPACT_ATOMS: atom_id res chain seq x y z
N VAL A 1 13.69 -0.44 11.04
CA VAL A 1 12.74 -0.57 12.19
C VAL A 1 11.72 -1.66 11.90
N VAL A 2 11.01 -1.66 10.75
CA VAL A 2 9.97 -2.65 10.38
C VAL A 2 10.55 -4.07 10.28
N ILE A 3 11.72 -4.24 9.65
CA ILE A 3 12.38 -5.55 9.48
C ILE A 3 12.83 -6.13 10.84
N CYS A 4 13.29 -5.28 11.76
CA CYS A 4 13.71 -5.70 13.10
C CYS A 4 12.49 -6.15 13.95
N PHE A 5 11.37 -5.43 13.82
CA PHE A 5 10.12 -5.77 14.47
C PHE A 5 9.55 -7.10 13.93
N PHE A 6 9.57 -7.28 12.61
CA PHE A 6 9.14 -8.52 11.95
C PHE A 6 10.00 -9.73 12.38
N LYS A 7 11.33 -9.57 12.43
CA LYS A 7 12.27 -10.63 12.84
C LYS A 7 12.09 -11.03 14.32
N LYS A 8 11.84 -10.05 15.21
CA LYS A 8 11.59 -10.30 16.64
C LYS A 8 10.26 -11.03 16.84
N THR A 9 9.24 -10.67 16.08
CA THR A 9 7.90 -11.25 16.16
C THR A 9 7.85 -12.67 15.58
N VAL A 10 8.51 -12.91 14.42
CA VAL A 10 8.63 -14.26 13.84
C VAL A 10 9.37 -15.19 14.79
N ARG A 11 10.45 -14.73 15.44
CA ARG A 11 11.20 -15.52 16.44
C ARG A 11 10.33 -15.87 17.66
N LYS A 12 9.50 -14.94 18.13
CA LYS A 12 8.56 -15.16 19.24
C LYS A 12 7.45 -16.16 18.85
N ILE A 13 6.97 -16.10 17.61
CA ILE A 13 5.99 -17.05 17.04
C ILE A 13 6.57 -18.48 16.98
N ILE A 14 7.82 -18.62 16.53
CA ILE A 14 8.51 -19.91 16.46
C ILE A 14 8.75 -20.49 17.87
N LEU A 15 9.17 -19.65 18.83
CA LEU A 15 9.37 -20.05 20.23
C LEU A 15 8.05 -20.49 20.90
N LEU A 16 6.95 -19.78 20.68
CA LEU A 16 5.62 -20.15 21.20
C LEU A 16 5.14 -21.49 20.62
N ARG A 17 5.43 -21.78 19.35
CA ARG A 17 5.08 -23.06 18.71
C ARG A 17 5.85 -24.26 19.32
N THR A 18 7.08 -24.04 19.78
CA THR A 18 7.93 -25.08 20.37
C THR A 18 7.58 -25.36 21.84
N VAL A 19 7.00 -24.40 22.56
CA VAL A 19 6.65 -24.51 23.99
C VAL A 19 5.19 -24.97 24.20
N CYS A 20 4.34 -24.95 23.16
CA CYS A 20 2.92 -25.26 23.28
C CYS A 20 2.60 -26.78 23.27
N ILE A 21 3.02 -27.51 24.30
CA ILE A 21 2.49 -28.83 24.64
C ILE A 21 1.19 -28.74 25.50
N PHE A 22 0.80 -27.57 25.98
CA PHE A 22 -0.45 -27.29 26.70
C PHE A 22 -1.48 -26.57 25.85
N GLY A 23 -2.37 -27.30 25.20
CA GLY A 23 -3.00 -27.01 23.93
C GLY A 23 -4.19 -26.06 23.85
N GLN A 24 -4.69 -25.36 24.85
CA GLN A 24 -5.83 -24.43 24.67
C GLN A 24 -5.53 -22.97 25.00
N PHE A 25 -4.76 -22.70 26.02
CA PHE A 25 -4.40 -21.32 26.40
C PHE A 25 -3.46 -20.64 25.39
N CYS A 26 -2.52 -21.38 24.85
CA CYS A 26 -1.55 -20.89 23.87
C CYS A 26 -2.20 -20.54 22.52
N LYS A 27 -3.26 -21.23 22.12
CA LYS A 27 -4.01 -20.95 20.88
C LYS A 27 -4.71 -19.59 20.95
N LEU A 28 -5.22 -19.23 22.11
CA LEU A 28 -5.93 -17.96 22.30
C LEU A 28 -4.98 -16.75 22.29
N GLU A 29 -3.81 -16.84 22.94
CA GLU A 29 -2.80 -15.77 22.93
C GLU A 29 -2.19 -15.62 21.54
N PHE A 30 -1.90 -16.71 20.85
CA PHE A 30 -1.37 -16.70 19.48
C PHE A 30 -2.33 -16.03 18.49
N VAL A 31 -3.62 -16.34 18.55
CA VAL A 31 -4.65 -15.71 17.71
C VAL A 31 -4.77 -14.20 18.02
N LYS A 32 -4.67 -13.82 19.28
CA LYS A 32 -4.72 -12.41 19.70
C LYS A 32 -3.49 -11.61 19.23
N GLU A 33 -2.30 -12.22 19.28
CA GLU A 33 -1.08 -11.59 18.73
C GLU A 33 -1.15 -11.41 17.21
N ILE A 34 -1.59 -12.43 16.46
CA ILE A 34 -1.80 -12.34 15.00
C ILE A 34 -2.82 -11.23 14.67
N TYR A 35 -3.92 -11.17 15.42
CA TYR A 35 -4.95 -10.16 15.20
C TYR A 35 -4.43 -8.74 15.47
N ASN A 36 -3.64 -8.54 16.51
CA ASN A 36 -3.02 -7.25 16.81
C ASN A 36 -1.98 -6.86 15.74
N MET A 37 -1.16 -7.81 15.30
CA MET A 37 -0.20 -7.57 14.21
C MET A 37 -0.90 -7.18 12.91
N LYS A 38 -1.97 -7.87 12.54
CA LYS A 38 -2.78 -7.55 11.37
C LYS A 38 -3.27 -6.10 11.42
N LYS A 39 -3.79 -5.64 12.57
CA LYS A 39 -4.24 -4.25 12.75
C LYS A 39 -3.10 -3.24 12.55
N VAL A 40 -1.94 -3.51 13.15
CA VAL A 40 -0.78 -2.63 13.00
C VAL A 40 -0.32 -2.58 11.55
N CYS A 41 -0.21 -3.72 10.87
CA CYS A 41 0.16 -3.77 9.45
C CYS A 41 -0.84 -3.00 8.58
N LEU A 42 -2.14 -3.13 8.86
CA LEU A 42 -3.21 -2.47 8.12
C LEU A 42 -3.15 -0.93 8.25
N ALA A 43 -2.57 -0.38 9.32
CA ALA A 43 -2.36 1.05 9.49
C ALA A 43 -1.00 1.53 8.96
N VAL A 44 0.04 0.69 9.07
CA VAL A 44 1.41 1.05 8.67
C VAL A 44 1.60 1.00 7.14
N LEU A 45 0.96 0.02 6.46
CA LEU A 45 1.09 -0.13 5.00
C LEU A 45 0.62 1.11 4.22
N PRO A 46 -0.60 1.64 4.42
CA PRO A 46 -1.01 2.83 3.68
C PRO A 46 -0.20 4.07 4.06
N ALA A 47 0.28 4.18 5.32
CA ALA A 47 1.20 5.25 5.71
C ALA A 47 2.51 5.17 4.92
N LEU A 48 3.08 3.96 4.78
CA LEU A 48 4.28 3.73 3.96
C LEU A 48 4.01 4.07 2.48
N THR A 49 2.85 3.68 1.96
CA THR A 49 2.45 3.98 0.58
C THR A 49 2.38 5.48 0.34
N ILE A 50 1.78 6.26 1.26
CA ILE A 50 1.75 7.73 1.18
C ILE A 50 3.17 8.31 1.14
N VAL A 51 4.09 7.80 1.95
CA VAL A 51 5.50 8.25 1.90
C VAL A 51 6.14 7.98 0.54
N LEU A 52 5.87 6.82 -0.07
CA LEU A 52 6.35 6.50 -1.43
C LEU A 52 5.71 7.43 -2.49
N GLU A 53 4.44 7.77 -2.35
CA GLU A 53 3.69 8.66 -3.24
C GLU A 53 4.17 10.13 -3.18
N LEU A 54 4.74 10.55 -2.04
CA LEU A 54 5.34 11.88 -1.89
C LEU A 54 6.69 12.01 -2.64
N LEU A 55 7.37 10.90 -2.94
CA LEU A 55 8.63 10.94 -3.67
C LEU A 55 8.42 11.44 -5.10
N PRO A 56 9.29 12.34 -5.61
CA PRO A 56 9.17 12.91 -6.96
C PRO A 56 9.65 11.92 -8.06
N LEU A 57 9.44 10.62 -7.88
CA LEU A 57 9.90 9.54 -8.74
C LEU A 57 8.75 8.61 -9.17
N GLY A 58 7.53 8.91 -8.75
CA GLY A 58 6.39 8.00 -8.92
C GLY A 58 5.65 8.17 -10.24
N ALA A 59 5.22 9.37 -10.56
CA ALA A 59 4.45 9.68 -11.77
C ALA A 59 5.37 10.15 -12.89
N VAL A 60 5.10 9.70 -14.13
CA VAL A 60 5.90 10.05 -15.31
C VAL A 60 5.09 10.90 -16.28
N CYS A 61 5.69 11.99 -16.76
CA CYS A 61 5.22 12.73 -17.91
C CYS A 61 6.31 12.73 -18.99
N ILE A 62 5.90 12.64 -20.25
CA ILE A 62 6.78 12.69 -21.41
C ILE A 62 6.40 13.94 -22.19
N PHE A 63 7.31 14.93 -22.20
CA PHE A 63 7.14 16.19 -22.91
C PHE A 63 7.84 16.13 -24.25
N ALA A 64 7.17 16.58 -25.31
CA ALA A 64 7.78 16.80 -26.62
C ALA A 64 8.37 18.22 -26.65
N THR A 65 9.69 18.32 -26.59
CA THR A 65 10.41 19.60 -26.71
C THR A 65 10.67 20.00 -28.15
N SER A 66 10.74 19.00 -29.05
CA SER A 66 10.82 19.20 -30.49
C SER A 66 10.10 18.04 -31.22
N PRO A 67 9.90 18.09 -32.54
CA PRO A 67 9.29 16.99 -33.30
C PRO A 67 10.02 15.64 -33.14
N THR A 68 11.32 15.69 -32.81
CA THR A 68 12.19 14.49 -32.70
C THR A 68 12.65 14.20 -31.27
N GLU A 69 12.54 15.17 -30.37
CA GLU A 69 13.04 15.02 -28.99
C GLU A 69 11.92 14.96 -27.98
N ARG A 70 11.99 13.95 -27.12
CA ARG A 70 11.06 13.76 -25.99
C ARG A 70 11.84 13.71 -24.69
N VAL A 71 11.45 14.54 -23.72
CA VAL A 71 12.03 14.58 -22.38
C VAL A 71 11.09 13.88 -21.41
N LYS A 72 11.64 12.93 -20.64
CA LYS A 72 10.93 12.21 -19.60
C LYS A 72 11.18 12.90 -18.25
N GLU A 73 10.13 13.38 -17.63
CA GLU A 73 10.19 13.97 -16.28
C GLU A 73 9.37 13.12 -15.29
N THR A 74 9.83 13.09 -14.04
CA THR A 74 9.17 12.35 -12.97
C THR A 74 8.65 13.31 -11.90
N PHE A 75 7.46 13.03 -11.39
CA PHE A 75 6.75 13.82 -10.41
C PHE A 75 6.27 12.94 -9.25
N SER A 76 5.88 13.59 -8.13
CA SER A 76 5.16 12.90 -7.06
C SER A 76 3.72 12.59 -7.50
N TYR A 77 3.08 11.62 -6.85
CA TYR A 77 1.68 11.29 -7.10
C TYR A 77 0.72 12.42 -6.71
N PHE A 78 1.12 13.29 -5.80
CA PHE A 78 0.34 14.46 -5.38
C PHE A 78 0.53 15.67 -6.31
N SER A 79 1.41 15.59 -7.30
CA SER A 79 1.62 16.69 -8.25
C SER A 79 0.42 16.85 -9.18
N LEU A 80 0.00 18.09 -9.39
CA LEU A 80 -1.03 18.46 -10.36
C LEU A 80 -0.52 18.46 -11.81
N THR A 81 0.80 18.45 -12.03
CA THR A 81 1.39 18.47 -13.36
C THR A 81 0.97 17.27 -14.21
N PRO A 82 1.13 15.99 -13.75
CA PRO A 82 0.64 14.84 -14.49
C PRO A 82 -0.86 14.91 -14.78
N PHE A 83 -1.65 15.39 -13.83
CA PHE A 83 -3.10 15.55 -13.98
C PHE A 83 -3.47 16.52 -15.10
N GLY A 84 -2.77 17.66 -15.21
CA GLY A 84 -2.95 18.63 -16.29
C GLY A 84 -2.59 18.09 -17.69
N TYR A 85 -1.77 17.05 -17.77
CA TYR A 85 -1.39 16.34 -19.00
C TYR A 85 -2.15 15.01 -19.20
N ALA A 86 -3.37 14.91 -18.68
CA ALA A 86 -4.29 13.78 -18.79
C ALA A 86 -3.80 12.46 -18.14
N ASN A 87 -2.74 12.50 -17.34
CA ASN A 87 -2.34 11.37 -16.50
C ASN A 87 -2.98 11.48 -15.12
N PHE A 88 -4.26 11.12 -15.03
CA PHE A 88 -5.06 11.27 -13.81
C PHE A 88 -4.77 10.19 -12.75
N ALA A 89 -4.26 9.05 -13.17
CA ALA A 89 -4.10 7.88 -12.32
C ALA A 89 -3.27 8.13 -11.06
N PRO A 90 -2.09 8.80 -11.09
CA PRO A 90 -1.30 9.03 -9.89
C PRO A 90 -2.05 9.82 -8.81
N LEU A 91 -2.67 10.95 -9.18
CA LEU A 91 -3.37 11.79 -8.23
C LEU A 91 -4.60 11.10 -7.62
N ILE A 92 -5.35 10.35 -8.44
CA ILE A 92 -6.50 9.58 -7.96
C ILE A 92 -6.01 8.48 -7.02
N THR A 93 -4.92 7.77 -7.35
CA THR A 93 -4.32 6.77 -6.47
C THR A 93 -3.95 7.39 -5.12
N ALA A 94 -3.25 8.52 -5.11
CA ALA A 94 -2.83 9.19 -3.89
C ALA A 94 -4.02 9.63 -3.00
N THR A 95 -5.07 10.19 -3.60
CA THR A 95 -6.27 10.59 -2.84
C THR A 95 -6.99 9.37 -2.24
N LEU A 96 -7.07 8.26 -2.97
CA LEU A 96 -7.65 7.02 -2.48
C LEU A 96 -6.79 6.38 -1.39
N THR A 97 -5.45 6.43 -1.51
CA THR A 97 -4.54 5.92 -0.47
C THR A 97 -4.70 6.69 0.83
N VAL A 98 -4.87 8.01 0.79
CA VAL A 98 -5.19 8.81 1.98
C VAL A 98 -6.54 8.37 2.59
N ALA A 99 -7.57 8.14 1.77
CA ALA A 99 -8.86 7.63 2.25
C ALA A 99 -8.72 6.24 2.89
N ILE A 100 -7.94 5.33 2.27
CA ILE A 100 -7.62 4.01 2.82
C ILE A 100 -6.91 4.15 4.18
N PHE A 101 -5.94 5.05 4.30
CA PHE A 101 -5.24 5.30 5.55
C PHE A 101 -6.20 5.74 6.66
N LEU A 102 -7.08 6.69 6.38
CA LEU A 102 -8.08 7.14 7.36
C LEU A 102 -9.03 5.99 7.74
N LEU A 103 -9.53 5.22 6.77
CA LEU A 103 -10.38 4.06 7.03
C LEU A 103 -9.65 2.98 7.85
N SER A 104 -8.36 2.76 7.59
CA SER A 104 -7.56 1.81 8.35
C SER A 104 -7.46 2.19 9.82
N LEU A 105 -7.28 3.48 10.14
CA LEU A 105 -7.32 4.00 11.51
C LEU A 105 -8.68 3.78 12.18
N PHE A 106 -9.79 3.99 11.44
CA PHE A 106 -11.13 3.71 11.95
C PHE A 106 -11.37 2.21 12.17
N SER A 107 -10.78 1.34 11.32
CA SER A 107 -10.91 -0.11 11.44
C SER A 107 -10.29 -0.65 12.74
N LEU A 108 -9.33 0.06 13.33
CA LEU A 108 -8.78 -0.28 14.65
C LEU A 108 -9.85 -0.32 15.73
N LYS A 109 -10.89 0.51 15.60
CA LYS A 109 -11.99 0.65 16.57
C LYS A 109 -13.25 -0.14 16.17
N LYS A 110 -13.56 -0.22 14.85
CA LYS A 110 -14.81 -0.81 14.33
C LYS A 110 -14.55 -1.86 13.26
N LYS A 111 -14.95 -3.13 13.51
CA LYS A 111 -14.78 -4.24 12.54
C LYS A 111 -15.57 -4.08 11.24
N GLY A 112 -16.69 -3.35 11.24
CA GLY A 112 -17.55 -3.17 10.06
C GLY A 112 -16.88 -2.42 8.90
N VAL A 113 -15.80 -1.69 9.15
CA VAL A 113 -15.09 -0.88 8.15
C VAL A 113 -14.20 -1.73 7.23
N LEU A 114 -13.84 -2.96 7.63
CA LEU A 114 -12.92 -3.81 6.87
C LEU A 114 -13.42 -4.15 5.45
N LYS A 115 -14.74 -4.32 5.27
CA LYS A 115 -15.31 -4.57 3.92
C LYS A 115 -15.14 -3.37 3.00
N ALA A 116 -15.40 -2.16 3.51
CA ALA A 116 -15.21 -0.94 2.74
C ALA A 116 -13.73 -0.72 2.39
N LEU A 117 -12.83 -0.97 3.34
CA LEU A 117 -11.39 -0.89 3.15
C LEU A 117 -10.91 -1.89 2.09
N PHE A 118 -11.40 -3.13 2.11
CA PHE A 118 -11.09 -4.13 1.09
C PHE A 118 -11.53 -3.69 -0.31
N VAL A 119 -12.78 -3.23 -0.47
CA VAL A 119 -13.28 -2.77 -1.77
C VAL A 119 -12.50 -1.56 -2.27
N LEU A 120 -12.24 -0.58 -1.39
CA LEU A 120 -11.52 0.62 -1.76
C LEU A 120 -10.07 0.31 -2.16
N SER A 121 -9.38 -0.59 -1.44
CA SER A 121 -8.01 -0.99 -1.79
C SER A 121 -7.94 -1.70 -3.14
N ILE A 122 -8.91 -2.56 -3.49
CA ILE A 122 -8.96 -3.17 -4.82
C ILE A 122 -9.13 -2.12 -5.92
N ILE A 123 -10.05 -1.16 -5.74
CA ILE A 123 -10.26 -0.08 -6.71
C ILE A 123 -8.95 0.70 -6.89
N THR A 124 -8.25 1.02 -5.80
CA THR A 124 -6.99 1.74 -5.84
C THR A 124 -5.89 0.95 -6.56
N VAL A 125 -5.79 -0.37 -6.35
CA VAL A 125 -4.87 -1.25 -7.10
C VAL A 125 -5.15 -1.17 -8.60
N VAL A 126 -6.40 -1.26 -9.02
CA VAL A 126 -6.77 -1.19 -10.44
C VAL A 126 -6.36 0.17 -11.03
N ILE A 127 -6.62 1.27 -10.32
CA ILE A 127 -6.25 2.61 -10.77
C ILE A 127 -4.73 2.79 -10.82
N SER A 128 -3.98 2.23 -9.86
CA SER A 128 -2.52 2.31 -9.83
C SER A 128 -1.85 1.59 -11.01
N LEU A 129 -2.56 0.66 -11.66
CA LEU A 129 -2.09 -0.04 -12.85
C LEU A 129 -2.43 0.68 -14.16
N LEU A 130 -3.30 1.69 -14.16
CA LEU A 130 -3.67 2.43 -15.38
C LEU A 130 -2.49 3.02 -16.15
N PRO A 131 -1.42 3.53 -15.52
CA PRO A 131 -0.25 4.02 -16.27
C PRO A 131 0.39 2.96 -17.17
N LEU A 132 0.26 1.66 -16.85
CA LEU A 132 0.75 0.57 -17.71
C LEU A 132 0.03 0.50 -19.07
N MET A 133 -1.21 0.97 -19.14
CA MET A 133 -1.97 1.00 -20.41
C MET A 133 -1.36 1.98 -21.41
N TYR A 134 -0.64 3.01 -20.92
CA TYR A 134 0.09 3.96 -21.78
C TYR A 134 1.48 3.43 -22.19
N GLY A 135 1.93 2.32 -21.59
CA GLY A 135 3.19 1.65 -21.88
C GLY A 135 4.13 1.60 -20.67
N LEU A 136 5.11 0.69 -20.74
CA LEU A 136 6.07 0.48 -19.63
C LEU A 136 6.89 1.73 -19.28
N ASN A 137 7.08 2.64 -20.22
CA ASN A 137 7.82 3.89 -20.00
C ASN A 137 7.13 4.85 -19.03
N TYR A 138 5.81 4.70 -18.84
CA TYR A 138 5.02 5.51 -17.91
C TYR A 138 4.93 4.90 -16.50
N TYR A 139 5.46 3.68 -16.31
CA TYR A 139 5.43 2.99 -15.03
C TYR A 139 6.82 2.93 -14.41
N THR A 140 6.95 3.44 -13.19
CA THR A 140 8.22 3.52 -12.48
C THR A 140 8.37 2.38 -11.46
N LEU A 141 9.60 2.14 -10.99
CA LEU A 141 9.84 1.22 -9.88
C LEU A 141 9.07 1.65 -8.61
N VAL A 142 9.00 2.96 -8.35
CA VAL A 142 8.22 3.48 -7.21
C VAL A 142 6.74 3.16 -7.39
N GLY A 143 6.18 3.34 -8.59
CA GLY A 143 4.81 2.92 -8.91
C GLY A 143 4.57 1.43 -8.68
N ALA A 144 5.54 0.57 -9.04
CA ALA A 144 5.47 -0.86 -8.76
C ALA A 144 5.43 -1.16 -7.25
N PHE A 145 6.28 -0.52 -6.45
CA PHE A 145 6.25 -0.67 -4.99
C PHE A 145 4.93 -0.19 -4.38
N ILE A 146 4.39 0.94 -4.84
CA ILE A 146 3.06 1.43 -4.43
C ILE A 146 1.99 0.37 -4.72
N THR A 147 1.96 -0.18 -5.93
CA THR A 147 0.98 -1.21 -6.31
C THR A 147 1.14 -2.46 -5.45
N VAL A 148 2.36 -2.94 -5.20
CA VAL A 148 2.61 -4.11 -4.36
C VAL A 148 2.14 -3.89 -2.92
N THR A 149 2.41 -2.72 -2.33
CA THR A 149 1.94 -2.41 -0.96
C THR A 149 0.41 -2.37 -0.88
N LEU A 150 -0.28 -1.81 -1.88
CA LEU A 150 -1.74 -1.79 -1.97
C LEU A 150 -2.34 -3.20 -2.15
N VAL A 151 -1.69 -4.08 -2.92
CA VAL A 151 -2.10 -5.50 -3.06
C VAL A 151 -1.98 -6.22 -1.71
N ILE A 152 -0.86 -6.06 -1.01
CA ILE A 152 -0.68 -6.67 0.32
C ILE A 152 -1.76 -6.16 1.28
N GLU A 153 -2.06 -4.87 1.26
CA GLU A 153 -3.11 -4.28 2.08
C GLU A 153 -4.50 -4.85 1.76
N SER A 154 -4.83 -5.02 0.49
CA SER A 154 -6.11 -5.63 0.08
C SER A 154 -6.24 -7.07 0.58
N ILE A 155 -5.16 -7.86 0.53
CA ILE A 155 -5.14 -9.22 1.06
C ILE A 155 -5.36 -9.22 2.58
N LEU A 156 -4.66 -8.34 3.30
CA LEU A 156 -4.81 -8.20 4.75
C LEU A 156 -6.21 -7.74 5.16
N ALA A 157 -6.84 -6.86 4.40
CA ALA A 157 -8.19 -6.39 4.68
C ALA A 157 -9.25 -7.49 4.47
N LYS A 158 -9.01 -8.44 3.53
CA LYS A 158 -9.88 -9.59 3.28
C LYS A 158 -9.78 -10.67 4.36
N MET A 159 -8.57 -10.94 4.86
CA MET A 159 -8.31 -11.93 5.93
C MET A 159 -8.97 -11.54 7.24
#